data_3154ce796385255210ac315ea730e8c8
#
_entry.id   3154ce796385255210ac315ea730e8c8
#
_cell.length_a   1.000
_cell.length_b   1.000
_cell.length_c   1.000
_cell.angle_alpha   90.00
_cell.angle_beta   90.00
_cell.angle_gamma   90.00
#
_symmetry.space_group_name_H-M   'P 1'
#
loop_
_entity.id
_entity.type
_entity.pdbx_description
1 polymer ?
#
loop_
_entity_poly.entity_id
_entity_poly.type
_entity_poly.pdbx_seq_one_letter_code
_entity_poly.pdbx_strand_id
1 'polypeptide(L)'
;KSELFMKSIGNNTDIVNKEMYDFIDKNGNSICLRPEGTASVVRSVIEHNLVYDRGLKKQKYMYYGPMFRHEKPQKGRYRQFNQFGIEYFGFIDTNSDLELITLGNHMFDKLGLDNAELHINSLGNIDDKQKYGKIVSQYFTPLRNTLNENQEIIWEIIKI
;
A
#
# COMPACT_ATOMS: atom_id res chain seq x y z
N LYS A 1 -4.80 17.89 0.32
CA LYS A 1 -5.64 17.87 -0.90
C LYS A 1 -5.88 16.42 -1.30
N SER A 2 -7.08 16.09 -1.74
CA SER A 2 -7.48 14.74 -2.20
C SER A 2 -6.62 14.22 -3.36
N GLU A 3 -6.21 15.10 -4.27
CA GLU A 3 -5.33 14.82 -5.41
C GLU A 3 -4.03 14.07 -5.06
N LEU A 4 -3.46 14.32 -3.87
CA LEU A 4 -2.27 13.63 -3.42
C LEU A 4 -2.50 12.11 -3.37
N PHE A 5 -3.57 11.71 -2.72
CA PHE A 5 -3.88 10.29 -2.52
C PHE A 5 -4.35 9.63 -3.82
N MET A 6 -5.13 10.33 -4.65
CA MET A 6 -5.53 9.84 -5.97
C MET A 6 -4.31 9.52 -6.85
N LYS A 7 -3.30 10.41 -6.87
CA LYS A 7 -2.08 10.21 -7.68
C LYS A 7 -1.13 9.15 -7.10
N SER A 8 -1.06 9.03 -5.78
CA SER A 8 -0.09 8.13 -5.11
C SER A 8 -0.60 6.71 -4.95
N ILE A 9 -1.89 6.54 -4.64
CA ILE A 9 -2.50 5.23 -4.38
C ILE A 9 -3.06 4.64 -5.68
N GLY A 10 -3.43 5.49 -6.64
CA GLY A 10 -4.08 5.11 -7.91
C GLY A 10 -5.59 5.28 -7.87
N ASN A 11 -6.12 5.79 -8.99
CA ASN A 11 -7.55 6.12 -9.10
C ASN A 11 -8.50 4.91 -9.03
N ASN A 12 -7.98 3.70 -9.20
CA ASN A 12 -8.79 2.47 -9.27
C ASN A 12 -8.74 1.63 -7.97
N THR A 13 -8.24 2.19 -6.89
CA THR A 13 -8.19 1.47 -5.60
C THR A 13 -9.44 1.73 -4.77
N ASP A 14 -9.85 0.74 -3.98
CA ASP A 14 -11.00 0.88 -3.08
C ASP A 14 -10.81 2.01 -2.07
N ILE A 15 -9.58 2.25 -1.62
CA ILE A 15 -9.26 3.34 -0.69
C ILE A 15 -9.66 4.69 -1.27
N VAL A 16 -9.33 4.95 -2.54
CA VAL A 16 -9.64 6.24 -3.19
C VAL A 16 -11.11 6.32 -3.57
N ASN A 17 -11.69 5.25 -4.12
CA ASN A 17 -13.03 5.29 -4.69
C ASN A 17 -14.16 5.12 -3.66
N LYS A 18 -13.91 4.42 -2.55
CA LYS A 18 -14.97 4.01 -1.61
C LYS A 18 -14.72 4.43 -0.17
N GLU A 19 -13.46 4.61 0.22
CA GLU A 19 -13.08 4.71 1.64
C GLU A 19 -12.55 6.09 2.03
N MET A 20 -12.17 6.94 1.08
CA MET A 20 -11.64 8.26 1.39
C MET A 20 -12.77 9.22 1.78
N TYR A 21 -12.58 9.93 2.90
CA TYR A 21 -13.43 11.06 3.28
C TYR A 21 -12.94 12.30 2.56
N ASP A 22 -13.66 12.74 1.55
CA ASP A 22 -13.37 13.97 0.82
C ASP A 22 -14.53 14.96 0.90
N PHE A 23 -14.21 16.23 0.85
CA PHE A 23 -15.18 17.32 0.95
C PHE A 23 -14.60 18.61 0.37
N ILE A 24 -15.47 19.56 0.08
CA ILE A 24 -15.09 20.88 -0.41
C ILE A 24 -15.01 21.85 0.78
N ASP A 25 -13.90 22.53 0.94
CA ASP A 25 -13.75 23.56 1.95
C ASP A 25 -14.52 24.86 1.58
N LYS A 26 -14.56 25.84 2.50
CA LYS A 26 -15.25 27.13 2.29
C LYS A 26 -14.67 27.94 1.11
N ASN A 27 -13.46 27.63 0.66
CA ASN A 27 -12.78 28.30 -0.44
C ASN A 27 -12.92 27.54 -1.77
N GLY A 28 -13.71 26.47 -1.81
CA GLY A 28 -13.90 25.63 -3.01
C GLY A 28 -12.78 24.62 -3.25
N ASN A 29 -11.86 24.41 -2.33
CA ASN A 29 -10.80 23.42 -2.50
C ASN A 29 -11.28 22.02 -2.15
N SER A 30 -10.90 21.03 -2.96
CA SER A 30 -11.06 19.62 -2.62
C SER A 30 -10.02 19.21 -1.58
N ILE A 31 -10.48 18.82 -0.42
CA ILE A 31 -9.68 18.35 0.70
C ILE A 31 -10.20 17.01 1.19
N CYS A 32 -9.37 16.25 1.90
CA CYS A 32 -9.74 14.96 2.46
C CYS A 32 -9.12 14.74 3.83
N LEU A 33 -9.71 13.84 4.59
CA LEU A 33 -9.02 13.24 5.72
C LEU A 33 -8.02 12.22 5.18
N ARG A 34 -6.83 12.15 5.76
CA ARG A 34 -5.78 11.25 5.28
C ARG A 34 -6.14 9.79 5.51
N PRO A 35 -6.18 8.94 4.47
CA PRO A 35 -6.52 7.52 4.60
C PRO A 35 -5.33 6.64 4.97
N GLU A 36 -4.09 7.17 4.80
CA GLU A 36 -2.81 6.49 5.07
C GLU A 36 -1.67 7.53 5.18
N GLY A 37 -0.46 7.10 5.53
CA GLY A 37 0.66 8.01 5.75
C GLY A 37 1.73 8.00 4.67
N THR A 38 1.88 6.92 3.92
CA THR A 38 2.95 6.71 2.93
C THR A 38 3.00 7.80 1.87
N ALA A 39 1.85 8.14 1.26
CA ALA A 39 1.77 9.19 0.23
C ALA A 39 2.25 10.56 0.74
N SER A 40 1.97 10.87 2.00
CA SER A 40 2.42 12.13 2.62
C SER A 40 3.93 12.15 2.83
N VAL A 41 4.53 11.03 3.24
CA VAL A 41 5.99 10.91 3.39
C VAL A 41 6.67 10.97 2.03
N VAL A 42 6.19 10.21 1.04
CA VAL A 42 6.72 10.24 -0.34
C VAL A 42 6.68 11.65 -0.91
N ARG A 43 5.56 12.37 -0.76
CA ARG A 43 5.46 13.76 -1.19
C ARG A 43 6.51 14.64 -0.52
N SER A 44 6.69 14.53 0.80
CA SER A 44 7.67 15.31 1.54
C SER A 44 9.09 15.03 1.04
N VAL A 45 9.41 13.77 0.77
CA VAL A 45 10.71 13.36 0.21
C VAL A 45 10.95 13.99 -1.15
N ILE A 46 9.93 14.02 -2.03
CA ILE A 46 10.02 14.60 -3.37
C ILE A 46 10.11 16.13 -3.31
N GLU A 47 9.19 16.79 -2.59
CA GLU A 47 9.12 18.25 -2.51
C GLU A 47 10.39 18.88 -1.92
N HIS A 48 11.04 18.18 -1.00
CA HIS A 48 12.26 18.66 -0.33
C HIS A 48 13.54 18.03 -0.90
N ASN A 49 13.42 17.23 -1.97
CA ASN A 49 14.55 16.57 -2.64
C ASN A 49 15.46 15.76 -1.69
N LEU A 50 14.85 15.06 -0.72
CA LEU A 50 15.60 14.47 0.40
C LEU A 50 16.44 13.26 0.00
N VAL A 51 16.13 12.60 -1.13
CA VAL A 51 16.83 11.39 -1.60
C VAL A 51 17.86 11.70 -2.69
N TYR A 52 17.62 12.72 -3.52
CA TYR A 52 18.41 12.98 -4.74
C TYR A 52 19.34 14.19 -4.65
N ASP A 53 19.36 14.92 -3.52
CA ASP A 53 20.26 16.04 -3.32
C ASP A 53 21.73 15.57 -3.31
N ARG A 54 22.53 15.96 -4.37
CA ARG A 54 23.93 15.60 -4.55
C ARG A 54 24.21 14.07 -4.61
N GLY A 55 23.29 13.29 -5.16
CA GLY A 55 23.35 11.84 -5.30
C GLY A 55 22.30 11.11 -4.48
N LEU A 56 22.18 9.81 -4.70
CA LEU A 56 21.19 8.98 -4.00
C LEU A 56 21.57 8.86 -2.52
N LYS A 57 20.72 9.38 -1.64
CA LYS A 57 20.88 9.27 -0.19
C LYS A 57 19.96 8.19 0.36
N LYS A 58 20.48 7.36 1.23
CA LYS A 58 19.67 6.41 2.01
C LYS A 58 18.98 7.16 3.14
N GLN A 59 17.66 7.07 3.20
CA GLN A 59 16.83 7.74 4.20
C GLN A 59 15.82 6.76 4.81
N LYS A 60 15.63 6.88 6.13
CA LYS A 60 14.64 6.11 6.88
C LYS A 60 13.71 7.09 7.59
N TYR A 61 12.42 6.95 7.36
CA TYR A 61 11.41 7.79 8.00
C TYR A 61 10.43 6.91 8.75
N MET A 62 9.88 7.47 9.82
CA MET A 62 8.76 6.88 10.52
C MET A 62 7.65 7.92 10.67
N TYR A 63 6.43 7.46 10.72
CA TYR A 63 5.28 8.30 11.06
C TYR A 63 4.35 7.56 12.02
N TYR A 64 3.63 8.35 12.78
CA TYR A 64 2.56 7.86 13.64
C TYR A 64 1.43 8.90 13.68
N GLY A 65 0.19 8.44 13.67
CA GLY A 65 -0.94 9.33 13.83
C GLY A 65 -2.26 8.76 13.36
N PRO A 66 -3.36 9.53 13.52
CA PRO A 66 -4.69 9.11 13.11
C PRO A 66 -4.83 9.09 11.60
N MET A 67 -5.49 8.04 11.10
CA MET A 67 -5.92 7.87 9.72
C MET A 67 -7.43 7.66 9.68
N PHE A 68 -8.04 7.92 8.53
CA PHE A 68 -9.49 7.94 8.39
C PHE A 68 -9.90 7.20 7.12
N ARG A 69 -10.75 6.17 7.27
CA ARG A 69 -11.32 5.41 6.15
C ARG A 69 -12.80 5.13 6.39
N HIS A 70 -13.61 5.35 5.36
CA HIS A 70 -15.04 5.04 5.40
C HIS A 70 -15.29 3.54 5.16
N GLU A 71 -14.69 2.71 5.99
CA GLU A 71 -14.91 1.27 5.94
C GLU A 71 -16.23 0.86 6.59
N LYS A 72 -16.73 -0.32 6.19
CA LYS A 72 -17.83 -0.94 6.93
C LYS A 72 -17.33 -1.31 8.32
N PRO A 73 -17.97 -0.80 9.40
CA PRO A 73 -17.55 -1.10 10.77
C PRO A 73 -17.62 -2.60 11.05
N GLN A 74 -16.52 -3.15 11.55
CA GLN A 74 -16.46 -4.52 12.06
C GLN A 74 -15.39 -4.61 13.13
N LYS A 75 -15.32 -5.76 13.84
CA LYS A 75 -14.31 -5.97 14.87
C LYS A 75 -12.89 -5.76 14.31
N GLY A 76 -12.15 -4.84 14.89
CA GLY A 76 -10.79 -4.50 14.47
C GLY A 76 -10.69 -3.51 13.30
N ARG A 77 -11.83 -3.07 12.70
CA ARG A 77 -11.84 -2.03 11.67
C ARG A 77 -12.61 -0.80 12.13
N TYR A 78 -11.91 0.29 12.30
CA TYR A 78 -12.44 1.57 12.74
C TYR A 78 -12.34 2.60 11.63
N ARG A 79 -13.28 3.53 11.58
CA ARG A 79 -13.26 4.66 10.63
C ARG A 79 -12.20 5.70 10.96
N GLN A 80 -11.79 5.77 12.23
CA GLN A 80 -10.59 6.45 12.68
C GLN A 80 -9.71 5.44 13.41
N PHE A 81 -8.46 5.35 13.02
CA PHE A 81 -7.46 4.45 13.63
C PHE A 81 -6.09 5.13 13.63
N ASN A 82 -5.18 4.66 14.47
CA ASN A 82 -3.80 5.10 14.42
C ASN A 82 -2.97 4.17 13.56
N GLN A 83 -2.14 4.74 12.72
CA GLN A 83 -1.18 4.01 11.91
C GLN A 83 0.23 4.40 12.33
N PHE A 84 1.06 3.39 12.56
CA PHE A 84 2.50 3.51 12.60
C PHE A 84 3.05 3.00 11.29
N GLY A 85 3.96 3.74 10.67
CA GLY A 85 4.58 3.33 9.41
C GLY A 85 6.05 3.67 9.35
N ILE A 86 6.79 2.89 8.58
CA ILE A 86 8.20 3.07 8.33
C ILE A 86 8.43 3.03 6.83
N GLU A 87 9.17 4.00 6.32
CA GLU A 87 9.46 4.14 4.90
C GLU A 87 10.98 4.22 4.70
N TYR A 88 11.52 3.34 3.86
CA TYR A 88 12.92 3.32 3.47
C TYR A 88 13.09 3.77 2.03
N PHE A 89 13.98 4.72 1.79
CA PHE A 89 14.28 5.26 0.47
C PHE A 89 15.77 5.09 0.15
N GLY A 90 16.07 4.73 -1.11
CA GLY A 90 17.45 4.59 -1.59
C GLY A 90 18.16 3.32 -1.15
N PHE A 91 17.46 2.37 -0.56
CA PHE A 91 17.98 1.05 -0.23
C PHE A 91 17.61 0.07 -1.34
N ILE A 92 18.58 -0.76 -1.73
CA ILE A 92 18.43 -1.77 -2.80
C ILE A 92 18.87 -3.17 -2.34
N ASP A 93 19.19 -3.31 -1.07
CA ASP A 93 19.75 -4.54 -0.51
C ASP A 93 18.72 -5.25 0.39
N THR A 94 18.79 -6.58 0.42
CA THR A 94 17.93 -7.46 1.21
C THR A 94 18.07 -7.24 2.73
N ASN A 95 19.20 -6.69 3.18
CA ASN A 95 19.39 -6.42 4.61
C ASN A 95 18.41 -5.34 5.10
N SER A 96 18.03 -4.42 4.23
CA SER A 96 17.03 -3.39 4.55
C SER A 96 15.64 -3.99 4.74
N ASP A 97 15.28 -4.98 3.93
CA ASP A 97 14.01 -5.71 4.07
C ASP A 97 14.03 -6.53 5.37
N LEU A 98 15.14 -7.20 5.65
CA LEU A 98 15.33 -7.97 6.89
C LEU A 98 15.24 -7.06 8.14
N GLU A 99 15.86 -5.88 8.08
CA GLU A 99 15.78 -4.89 9.17
C GLU A 99 14.32 -4.50 9.46
N LEU A 100 13.52 -4.20 8.41
CA LEU A 100 12.10 -3.85 8.56
C LEU A 100 11.27 -4.99 9.15
N ILE A 101 11.49 -6.22 8.69
CA ILE A 101 10.83 -7.41 9.22
C ILE A 101 11.18 -7.62 10.70
N THR A 102 12.47 -7.53 11.03
CA THR A 102 12.96 -7.69 12.40
C THR A 102 12.41 -6.62 13.33
N LEU A 103 12.34 -5.36 12.85
CA LEU A 103 11.76 -4.27 13.61
C LEU A 103 10.27 -4.49 13.87
N GLY A 104 9.52 -4.96 12.84
CA GLY A 104 8.11 -5.31 12.99
C GLY A 104 7.89 -6.41 14.02
N ASN A 105 8.69 -7.47 13.95
CA ASN A 105 8.64 -8.56 14.94
C ASN A 105 8.93 -8.05 16.36
N HIS A 106 9.99 -7.28 16.53
CA HIS A 106 10.35 -6.70 17.83
C HIS A 106 9.25 -5.80 18.40
N MET A 107 8.57 -5.05 17.53
CA MET A 107 7.42 -4.24 17.95
C MET A 107 6.27 -5.12 18.44
N PHE A 108 5.95 -6.20 17.74
CA PHE A 108 4.89 -7.14 18.15
C PHE A 108 5.23 -7.81 19.49
N ASP A 109 6.46 -8.26 19.68
CA ASP A 109 6.94 -8.81 20.97
C ASP A 109 6.74 -7.80 22.11
N LYS A 110 7.11 -6.53 21.88
CA LYS A 110 6.94 -5.45 22.88
C LYS A 110 5.48 -5.13 23.19
N LEU A 111 4.58 -5.36 22.25
CA LEU A 111 3.13 -5.19 22.42
C LEU A 111 2.44 -6.43 22.99
N GLY A 112 3.17 -7.53 23.21
CA GLY A 112 2.61 -8.80 23.71
C GLY A 112 1.78 -9.52 22.65
N LEU A 113 2.08 -9.35 21.37
CA LEU A 113 1.41 -10.00 20.26
C LEU A 113 2.17 -11.26 19.82
N ASP A 114 2.18 -12.27 20.68
CA ASP A 114 3.01 -13.47 20.54
C ASP A 114 2.57 -14.45 19.43
N ASN A 115 1.38 -14.25 18.86
CA ASN A 115 0.79 -15.12 17.83
C ASN A 115 0.84 -14.50 16.43
N ALA A 116 1.72 -13.54 16.19
CA ALA A 116 1.87 -12.95 14.86
C ALA A 116 2.64 -13.90 13.94
N GLU A 117 2.07 -14.21 12.77
CA GLU A 117 2.72 -15.02 11.73
C GLU A 117 3.23 -14.13 10.61
N LEU A 118 4.49 -14.35 10.19
CA LEU A 118 5.08 -13.64 9.07
C LEU A 118 4.80 -14.37 7.76
N HIS A 119 4.06 -13.73 6.86
CA HIS A 119 3.85 -14.18 5.49
C HIS A 119 4.66 -13.33 4.53
N ILE A 120 5.53 -13.94 3.74
CA ILE A 120 6.38 -13.26 2.75
C ILE A 120 5.96 -13.71 1.35
N ASN A 121 5.87 -12.75 0.44
CA ASN A 121 5.67 -12.99 -0.98
C ASN A 121 6.57 -12.06 -1.82
N SER A 122 6.87 -12.46 -3.04
CA SER A 122 7.60 -11.66 -4.02
C SER A 122 6.83 -11.61 -5.32
N LEU A 123 6.73 -10.42 -5.89
CA LEU A 123 6.12 -10.24 -7.22
C LEU A 123 7.07 -10.58 -8.38
N GLY A 124 8.35 -10.81 -8.09
CA GLY A 124 9.38 -11.01 -9.09
C GLY A 124 9.62 -9.76 -9.96
N ASN A 125 10.37 -9.94 -11.04
CA ASN A 125 10.56 -8.94 -12.07
C ASN A 125 9.46 -8.99 -13.16
N ILE A 126 9.56 -8.16 -14.19
CA ILE A 126 8.58 -8.10 -15.29
C ILE A 126 8.47 -9.45 -16.03
N ASP A 127 9.61 -10.10 -16.28
CA ASP A 127 9.63 -11.40 -16.97
C ASP A 127 8.99 -12.49 -16.14
N ASP A 128 9.21 -12.50 -14.84
CA ASP A 128 8.59 -13.42 -13.90
C ASP A 128 7.07 -13.23 -13.85
N LYS A 129 6.60 -11.98 -13.82
CA LYS A 129 5.18 -11.66 -13.88
C LYS A 129 4.53 -12.17 -15.17
N GLN A 130 5.20 -11.97 -16.32
CA GLN A 130 4.69 -12.44 -17.61
C GLN A 130 4.64 -13.97 -17.68
N LYS A 131 5.67 -14.66 -17.20
CA LYS A 131 5.69 -16.12 -17.14
C LYS A 131 4.59 -16.65 -16.22
N TYR A 132 4.45 -16.06 -15.04
CA TYR A 132 3.41 -16.43 -14.08
C TYR A 132 2.02 -16.19 -14.68
N GLY A 133 1.77 -15.02 -15.26
CA GLY A 133 0.51 -14.70 -15.92
C GLY A 133 0.14 -15.70 -17.02
N LYS A 134 1.11 -16.14 -17.84
CA LYS A 134 0.89 -17.20 -18.86
C LYS A 134 0.50 -18.53 -18.23
N ILE A 135 1.20 -18.96 -17.19
CA ILE A 135 0.91 -20.24 -16.50
C ILE A 135 -0.49 -20.20 -15.89
N VAL A 136 -0.82 -19.14 -15.17
CA VAL A 136 -2.15 -18.97 -14.55
C VAL A 136 -3.23 -18.90 -15.62
N SER A 137 -2.99 -18.16 -16.72
CA SER A 137 -3.90 -18.08 -17.84
C SER A 137 -4.18 -19.45 -18.46
N GLN A 138 -3.15 -20.22 -18.72
CA GLN A 138 -3.30 -21.57 -19.27
C GLN A 138 -4.09 -22.51 -18.36
N TYR A 139 -3.83 -22.43 -17.05
CA TYR A 139 -4.52 -23.24 -16.06
C TYR A 139 -6.02 -22.93 -15.97
N PHE A 140 -6.38 -21.65 -15.97
CA PHE A 140 -7.78 -21.26 -15.82
C PHE A 140 -8.59 -21.20 -17.12
N THR A 141 -7.94 -21.17 -18.30
CA THR A 141 -8.65 -21.13 -19.59
C THR A 141 -9.74 -22.22 -19.71
N PRO A 142 -9.48 -23.49 -19.40
CA PRO A 142 -10.51 -24.53 -19.48
C PRO A 142 -11.60 -24.42 -18.40
N LEU A 143 -11.33 -23.68 -17.33
CA LEU A 143 -12.26 -23.49 -16.20
C LEU A 143 -13.09 -22.21 -16.33
N ARG A 144 -12.95 -21.45 -17.40
CA ARG A 144 -13.57 -20.11 -17.57
C ARG A 144 -15.07 -20.12 -17.32
N ASN A 145 -15.77 -21.15 -17.83
CA ASN A 145 -17.23 -21.25 -17.67
C ASN A 145 -17.70 -21.53 -16.23
N THR A 146 -16.78 -21.81 -15.31
CA THR A 146 -17.06 -22.06 -13.89
C THR A 146 -16.72 -20.89 -13.01
N LEU A 147 -16.13 -19.81 -13.58
CA LEU A 147 -15.75 -18.60 -12.84
C LEU A 147 -16.99 -17.75 -12.54
N ASN A 148 -17.04 -17.17 -11.35
CA ASN A 148 -18.02 -16.13 -11.03
C ASN A 148 -17.53 -14.74 -11.49
N GLU A 149 -18.40 -13.72 -11.46
CA GLU A 149 -18.09 -12.38 -11.94
C GLU A 149 -16.80 -11.78 -11.33
N ASN A 150 -16.56 -11.96 -10.04
CA ASN A 150 -15.35 -11.46 -9.38
C ASN A 150 -14.09 -12.20 -9.86
N GLN A 151 -14.20 -13.49 -10.10
CA GLN A 151 -13.10 -14.31 -10.61
C GLN A 151 -12.80 -14.00 -12.09
N GLU A 152 -13.80 -13.65 -12.89
CA GLU A 152 -13.60 -13.17 -14.26
C GLU A 152 -12.86 -11.84 -14.31
N ILE A 153 -13.17 -10.91 -13.41
CA ILE A 153 -12.44 -9.63 -13.29
C ILE A 153 -10.95 -9.89 -12.96
N ILE A 154 -10.67 -10.74 -11.99
CA ILE A 154 -9.30 -11.13 -11.62
C ILE A 154 -8.60 -11.80 -12.80
N TRP A 155 -9.30 -12.67 -13.53
CA TRP A 155 -8.80 -13.32 -14.72
C TRP A 155 -8.37 -12.34 -15.83
N GLU A 156 -9.18 -11.32 -16.12
CA GLU A 156 -8.84 -10.30 -17.12
C GLU A 156 -7.61 -9.45 -16.69
N ILE A 157 -7.41 -9.24 -15.40
CA ILE A 157 -6.23 -8.56 -14.86
C ILE A 157 -4.95 -9.40 -15.00
N ILE A 158 -5.04 -10.72 -14.84
CA ILE A 158 -3.89 -11.64 -14.91
C ILE A 158 -3.40 -11.82 -16.36
N LYS A 159 -4.25 -11.60 -17.36
CA LYS A 159 -3.89 -11.71 -18.77
C LYS A 159 -2.95 -10.63 -19.31
N ILE A 160 -2.79 -9.52 -18.59
CA ILE A 160 -1.92 -8.39 -18.96
C ILE A 160 -0.48 -8.71 -18.57
#